data_aca718854db0115637a5d1b8c9f9e239
#
_entry.id   aca718854db0115637a5d1b8c9f9e239
#
_cell.length_a   1.000
_cell.length_b   1.000
_cell.length_c   1.000
_cell.angle_alpha   90.00
_cell.angle_beta   90.00
_cell.angle_gamma   90.00
#
_symmetry.space_group_name_H-M   'P 1'
#
loop_
_entity.id
_entity.type
_entity.pdbx_description
1 polymer ?
#
loop_
_entity_poly.entity_id
_entity_poly.type
_entity_poly.pdbx_seq_one_letter_code
_entity_poly.pdbx_strand_id
1 'polypeptide(L)'
;MATTYNHKAVEKKWRGNWEAHPINVNDGKKPKYYCLDMFPYPSGSGLHVGHWRGYVISDVWSRYKMLHGYYVIHPMGWDAFGLPAENYAIKMGVHPKKSTAQNVANIKRQIQEIAAVYDWDMEVNTTDPNFYKWTQWIFVKMFKAGLAYEKEMPINWCPSCKTGLSNEEVVNGCCERCGTEVTKKNLKQWMLKITAYADRLLEDLDKLDWPEKVKKMQSDWIGRSYGAEVDFKVDGTDKSITVYTTRPDTLHGATFMVLAPEHAMARELATEETKQAVEDYIYRASTRSNIDRMADKEKTGVFTGSYAINPIN
;
A
#
# COMPACT_ATOMS: atom_id res chain seq x y z
N MET A 1 37.53 13.04 -45.01
CA MET A 1 37.45 12.38 -43.69
C MET A 1 35.99 12.40 -43.25
N ALA A 2 35.36 11.27 -43.04
CA ALA A 2 34.00 11.23 -42.56
C ALA A 2 33.99 11.80 -41.12
N THR A 3 33.28 12.90 -40.91
CA THR A 3 33.12 13.48 -39.57
C THR A 3 32.29 12.51 -38.76
N THR A 4 32.88 11.94 -37.73
CA THR A 4 32.17 11.04 -36.79
C THR A 4 30.98 11.80 -36.19
N TYR A 5 29.80 11.22 -36.26
CA TYR A 5 28.57 11.80 -35.69
C TYR A 5 28.75 12.06 -34.18
N ASN A 6 28.68 13.31 -33.76
CA ASN A 6 28.81 13.73 -32.38
C ASN A 6 27.41 13.93 -31.78
N HIS A 7 26.84 12.85 -31.22
CA HIS A 7 25.51 12.88 -30.62
C HIS A 7 25.39 13.91 -29.50
N LYS A 8 26.41 14.04 -28.63
CA LYS A 8 26.39 14.99 -27.50
C LYS A 8 26.25 16.45 -27.94
N ALA A 9 26.94 16.81 -29.02
CA ALA A 9 26.83 18.16 -29.57
C ALA A 9 25.44 18.42 -30.19
N VAL A 10 24.89 17.42 -30.88
CA VAL A 10 23.55 17.49 -31.48
C VAL A 10 22.47 17.59 -30.39
N GLU A 11 22.53 16.73 -29.37
CA GLU A 11 21.60 16.75 -28.22
C GLU A 11 21.64 18.10 -27.50
N LYS A 12 22.83 18.62 -27.18
CA LYS A 12 22.99 19.92 -26.54
C LYS A 12 22.36 21.06 -27.37
N LYS A 13 22.62 21.06 -28.71
CA LYS A 13 22.05 22.04 -29.61
C LYS A 13 20.52 22.02 -29.59
N TRP A 14 19.92 20.83 -29.73
CA TRP A 14 18.47 20.72 -29.86
C TRP A 14 17.76 20.96 -28.53
N ARG A 15 18.33 20.56 -27.39
CA ARG A 15 17.77 20.91 -26.08
C ARG A 15 17.68 22.42 -25.90
N GLY A 16 18.76 23.14 -26.15
CA GLY A 16 18.73 24.59 -26.06
C GLY A 16 17.75 25.25 -27.04
N ASN A 17 17.59 24.68 -28.25
CA ASN A 17 16.59 25.17 -29.20
C ASN A 17 15.15 24.96 -28.73
N TRP A 18 14.83 23.80 -28.12
CA TRP A 18 13.49 23.50 -27.60
C TRP A 18 13.17 24.31 -26.35
N GLU A 19 14.17 24.59 -25.50
CA GLU A 19 14.01 25.50 -24.37
C GLU A 19 13.69 26.92 -24.82
N ALA A 20 14.38 27.41 -25.84
CA ALA A 20 14.16 28.74 -26.39
C ALA A 20 12.83 28.88 -27.17
N HIS A 21 12.35 27.79 -27.76
CA HIS A 21 11.15 27.74 -28.60
C HIS A 21 10.21 26.61 -28.17
N PRO A 22 9.57 26.70 -26.98
CA PRO A 22 8.68 25.68 -26.49
C PRO A 22 7.45 25.55 -27.36
N ILE A 23 7.08 24.32 -27.72
CA ILE A 23 5.85 24.01 -28.48
C ILE A 23 4.59 24.00 -27.61
N ASN A 24 4.77 23.78 -26.33
CA ASN A 24 3.68 23.68 -25.35
C ASN A 24 3.38 25.04 -24.72
N VAL A 25 2.84 25.94 -25.50
CA VAL A 25 2.49 27.29 -25.02
C VAL A 25 1.01 27.37 -24.72
N ASN A 26 0.67 27.80 -23.51
CA ASN A 26 -0.71 28.08 -23.13
C ASN A 26 -1.15 29.46 -23.65
N ASP A 27 -1.92 29.46 -24.72
CA ASP A 27 -2.52 30.67 -25.32
C ASP A 27 -3.97 30.89 -24.86
N GLY A 28 -4.47 30.07 -23.94
CA GLY A 28 -5.83 30.10 -23.44
C GLY A 28 -6.90 29.59 -24.41
N LYS A 29 -6.53 29.22 -25.66
CA LYS A 29 -7.46 28.79 -26.72
C LYS A 29 -7.36 27.31 -27.02
N LYS A 30 -6.17 26.72 -26.84
CA LYS A 30 -5.94 25.30 -27.11
C LYS A 30 -6.75 24.42 -26.15
N PRO A 31 -7.32 23.30 -26.64
CA PRO A 31 -7.92 22.30 -25.74
C PRO A 31 -6.84 21.74 -24.81
N LYS A 32 -7.19 21.56 -23.55
CA LYS A 32 -6.26 21.01 -22.54
C LYS A 32 -6.21 19.51 -22.62
N TYR A 33 -5.03 18.96 -22.47
CA TYR A 33 -4.79 17.53 -22.28
C TYR A 33 -3.94 17.32 -21.03
N TYR A 34 -4.37 16.43 -20.16
CA TYR A 34 -3.67 16.14 -18.89
C TYR A 34 -2.96 14.79 -19.02
N CYS A 35 -1.64 14.80 -18.94
CA CYS A 35 -0.79 13.62 -18.96
C CYS A 35 -0.12 13.47 -17.60
N LEU A 36 -0.31 12.32 -16.95
CA LEU A 36 0.23 12.04 -15.61
C LEU A 36 1.26 10.94 -15.66
N ASP A 37 2.35 11.16 -14.93
CA ASP A 37 3.33 10.16 -14.58
C ASP A 37 3.37 9.91 -13.07
N MET A 38 3.86 8.75 -12.68
CA MET A 38 4.23 8.47 -11.30
C MET A 38 5.46 9.28 -10.91
N PHE A 39 5.39 10.01 -9.82
CA PHE A 39 6.53 10.74 -9.27
C PHE A 39 7.60 9.76 -8.76
N PRO A 40 8.89 9.98 -9.06
CA PRO A 40 9.94 9.14 -8.53
C PRO A 40 10.14 9.38 -7.04
N TYR A 41 10.52 8.31 -6.32
CA TYR A 41 11.06 8.44 -4.97
C TYR A 41 12.50 8.94 -5.04
N PRO A 42 12.86 10.05 -4.37
CA PRO A 42 14.24 10.51 -4.30
C PRO A 42 15.07 9.72 -3.28
N SER A 43 14.92 8.39 -3.28
CA SER A 43 15.55 7.44 -2.35
C SER A 43 16.90 6.89 -2.83
N GLY A 44 17.43 7.44 -3.90
CA GLY A 44 18.72 7.06 -4.48
C GLY A 44 19.33 8.19 -5.28
N SER A 45 20.58 8.02 -5.68
CA SER A 45 21.36 9.07 -6.35
C SER A 45 20.94 9.36 -7.80
N GLY A 46 19.99 8.60 -8.37
CA GLY A 46 19.56 8.81 -9.75
C GLY A 46 18.45 7.86 -10.20
N LEU A 47 18.04 8.04 -11.45
CA LEU A 47 17.05 7.21 -12.12
C LEU A 47 17.66 5.86 -12.54
N HIS A 48 16.83 4.84 -12.58
CA HIS A 48 17.15 3.54 -13.20
C HIS A 48 16.26 3.32 -14.45
N VAL A 49 16.62 2.31 -15.23
CA VAL A 49 15.94 2.00 -16.52
C VAL A 49 14.41 1.84 -16.37
N GLY A 50 13.94 1.34 -15.22
CA GLY A 50 12.50 1.20 -14.96
C GLY A 50 11.72 2.53 -15.00
N HIS A 51 12.34 3.63 -14.59
CA HIS A 51 11.73 4.96 -14.69
C HIS A 51 11.55 5.40 -16.16
N TRP A 52 12.52 5.09 -17.01
CA TRP A 52 12.47 5.46 -18.42
C TRP A 52 11.29 4.86 -19.16
N ARG A 53 10.89 3.65 -18.81
CA ARG A 53 9.76 2.98 -19.46
C ARG A 53 8.46 3.80 -19.37
N GLY A 54 8.18 4.40 -18.22
CA GLY A 54 7.02 5.28 -18.05
C GLY A 54 7.25 6.63 -18.73
N TYR A 55 8.31 7.33 -18.36
CA TYR A 55 8.57 8.72 -18.74
C TYR A 55 8.77 8.92 -20.24
N VAL A 56 9.35 7.95 -20.95
CA VAL A 56 9.49 8.04 -22.42
C VAL A 56 8.15 7.85 -23.11
N ILE A 57 7.29 6.96 -22.63
CA ILE A 57 5.97 6.73 -23.23
C ILE A 57 5.08 7.98 -23.09
N SER A 58 5.03 8.55 -21.88
CA SER A 58 4.26 9.76 -21.60
C SER A 58 4.82 10.99 -22.34
N ASP A 59 6.15 11.11 -22.49
CA ASP A 59 6.79 12.15 -23.27
C ASP A 59 6.39 12.07 -24.75
N VAL A 60 6.48 10.89 -25.36
CA VAL A 60 6.08 10.68 -26.77
C VAL A 60 4.60 11.03 -26.96
N TRP A 61 3.73 10.59 -26.05
CA TRP A 61 2.32 10.88 -26.12
C TRP A 61 2.03 12.38 -25.93
N SER A 62 2.70 13.03 -25.00
CA SER A 62 2.59 14.47 -24.78
C SER A 62 3.00 15.27 -26.02
N ARG A 63 4.14 14.93 -26.64
CA ARG A 63 4.58 15.56 -27.89
C ARG A 63 3.58 15.35 -29.02
N TYR A 64 3.04 14.14 -29.16
CA TYR A 64 1.99 13.86 -30.14
C TYR A 64 0.78 14.78 -29.94
N LYS A 65 0.30 14.94 -28.72
CA LYS A 65 -0.82 15.84 -28.42
C LYS A 65 -0.50 17.31 -28.67
N MET A 66 0.70 17.77 -28.32
CA MET A 66 1.15 19.14 -28.58
C MET A 66 1.17 19.43 -30.09
N LEU A 67 1.69 18.51 -30.91
CA LEU A 67 1.69 18.63 -32.35
C LEU A 67 0.29 18.61 -32.97
N HIS A 68 -0.69 18.05 -32.27
CA HIS A 68 -2.11 18.07 -32.68
C HIS A 68 -2.90 19.26 -32.08
N GLY A 69 -2.20 20.28 -31.61
CA GLY A 69 -2.81 21.54 -31.19
C GLY A 69 -3.35 21.55 -29.76
N TYR A 70 -3.02 20.58 -28.91
CA TYR A 70 -3.39 20.62 -27.50
C TYR A 70 -2.36 21.42 -26.68
N TYR A 71 -2.83 22.06 -25.62
CA TYR A 71 -1.98 22.45 -24.49
C TYR A 71 -1.91 21.26 -23.52
N VAL A 72 -0.74 20.70 -23.33
CA VAL A 72 -0.54 19.51 -22.50
C VAL A 72 -0.07 19.93 -21.12
N ILE A 73 -0.82 19.54 -20.10
CA ILE A 73 -0.45 19.66 -18.68
C ILE A 73 0.27 18.37 -18.31
N HIS A 74 1.59 18.43 -18.18
CA HIS A 74 2.47 17.29 -17.87
C HIS A 74 3.38 17.63 -16.68
N PRO A 75 2.84 17.61 -15.46
CA PRO A 75 3.61 17.96 -14.25
C PRO A 75 4.62 16.88 -13.87
N MET A 76 5.68 17.27 -13.20
CA MET A 76 6.62 16.40 -12.53
C MET A 76 6.64 16.73 -11.04
N GLY A 77 6.93 15.73 -10.21
CA GLY A 77 7.04 15.92 -8.77
C GLY A 77 7.94 14.89 -8.10
N TRP A 78 8.05 15.04 -6.79
CA TRP A 78 8.92 14.21 -5.95
C TRP A 78 8.09 13.64 -4.82
N ASP A 79 7.97 12.30 -4.81
CA ASP A 79 7.38 11.58 -3.68
C ASP A 79 8.47 11.37 -2.62
N ALA A 80 8.64 12.42 -1.79
CA ALA A 80 9.84 12.63 -0.99
C ALA A 80 9.70 12.24 0.47
N PHE A 81 8.49 11.86 0.94
CA PHE A 81 8.27 11.33 2.27
C PHE A 81 8.53 9.82 2.35
N GLY A 82 8.68 9.34 3.60
CA GLY A 82 8.63 7.94 3.94
C GLY A 82 9.98 7.24 4.03
N LEU A 83 9.89 5.96 4.36
CA LEU A 83 11.04 5.11 4.69
C LEU A 83 12.11 5.02 3.60
N PRO A 84 11.80 5.02 2.29
CA PRO A 84 12.85 4.98 1.28
C PRO A 84 13.84 6.15 1.38
N ALA A 85 13.35 7.37 1.57
CA ALA A 85 14.19 8.56 1.74
C ALA A 85 14.93 8.55 3.08
N GLU A 86 14.27 8.14 4.15
CA GLU A 86 14.86 8.05 5.49
C GLU A 86 15.97 6.98 5.56
N ASN A 87 15.72 5.78 5.03
CA ASN A 87 16.72 4.71 4.99
C ASN A 87 17.96 5.10 4.17
N TYR A 88 17.75 5.79 3.04
CA TYR A 88 18.87 6.32 2.28
C TYR A 88 19.69 7.33 3.10
N ALA A 89 19.02 8.23 3.80
CA ALA A 89 19.66 9.22 4.67
C ALA A 89 20.45 8.56 5.81
N ILE A 90 19.90 7.55 6.46
CA ILE A 90 20.56 6.75 7.49
C ILE A 90 21.83 6.07 6.93
N LYS A 91 21.69 5.41 5.78
CA LYS A 91 22.81 4.74 5.09
C LYS A 91 23.94 5.70 4.76
N MET A 92 23.61 6.93 4.37
CA MET A 92 24.58 7.96 3.98
C MET A 92 25.09 8.79 5.16
N GLY A 93 24.53 8.63 6.38
CA GLY A 93 24.87 9.43 7.54
C GLY A 93 24.50 10.92 7.39
N VAL A 94 23.48 11.25 6.61
CA VAL A 94 23.08 12.62 6.26
C VAL A 94 21.63 12.85 6.64
N HIS A 95 21.29 14.07 7.08
CA HIS A 95 19.91 14.41 7.40
C HIS A 95 18.99 14.24 6.16
N PRO A 96 17.79 13.62 6.28
CA PRO A 96 16.89 13.31 5.15
C PRO A 96 16.59 14.52 4.25
N LYS A 97 16.33 15.68 4.83
CA LYS A 97 16.08 16.91 4.07
C LYS A 97 17.23 17.25 3.10
N LYS A 98 18.49 17.03 3.52
CA LYS A 98 19.67 17.33 2.70
C LYS A 98 19.87 16.30 1.61
N SER A 99 19.82 15.00 1.95
CA SER A 99 19.97 13.92 0.98
C SER A 99 18.87 13.93 -0.07
N THR A 100 17.63 14.17 0.35
CA THR A 100 16.48 14.27 -0.57
C THR A 100 16.63 15.45 -1.54
N ALA A 101 17.03 16.62 -1.07
CA ALA A 101 17.26 17.78 -1.94
C ALA A 101 18.36 17.51 -2.98
N GLN A 102 19.44 16.84 -2.61
CA GLN A 102 20.52 16.45 -3.52
C GLN A 102 20.04 15.44 -4.57
N ASN A 103 19.29 14.43 -4.15
CA ASN A 103 18.74 13.41 -5.03
C ASN A 103 17.74 14.01 -6.03
N VAL A 104 16.83 14.87 -5.56
CA VAL A 104 15.88 15.62 -6.41
C VAL A 104 16.62 16.40 -7.48
N ALA A 105 17.63 17.19 -7.10
CA ALA A 105 18.41 17.98 -8.05
C ALA A 105 19.09 17.10 -9.11
N ASN A 106 19.64 15.95 -8.72
CA ASN A 106 20.29 15.04 -9.65
C ASN A 106 19.29 14.35 -10.58
N ILE A 107 18.17 13.86 -10.05
CA ILE A 107 17.11 13.21 -10.84
C ILE A 107 16.51 14.21 -11.84
N LYS A 108 16.21 15.43 -11.40
CA LYS A 108 15.72 16.51 -12.26
C LYS A 108 16.66 16.77 -13.44
N ARG A 109 17.96 16.89 -13.15
CA ARG A 109 18.98 17.04 -14.20
C ARG A 109 18.96 15.87 -15.19
N GLN A 110 18.84 14.64 -14.72
CA GLN A 110 18.78 13.45 -15.59
C GLN A 110 17.54 13.46 -16.49
N ILE A 111 16.36 13.84 -15.96
CA ILE A 111 15.13 13.98 -16.76
C ILE A 111 15.28 15.09 -17.80
N GLN A 112 15.91 16.21 -17.45
CA GLN A 112 16.18 17.30 -18.38
C GLN A 112 17.21 16.92 -19.46
N GLU A 113 18.18 16.06 -19.14
CA GLU A 113 19.17 15.58 -20.11
C GLU A 113 18.57 14.76 -21.25
N ILE A 114 17.49 14.02 -21.01
CA ILE A 114 16.75 13.33 -22.08
C ILE A 114 15.75 14.24 -22.79
N ALA A 115 15.66 15.49 -22.39
CA ALA A 115 14.74 16.48 -22.92
C ALA A 115 13.26 16.07 -22.86
N ALA A 116 12.87 15.29 -21.85
CA ALA A 116 11.46 14.95 -21.60
C ALA A 116 10.65 16.23 -21.35
N VAL A 117 9.47 16.30 -21.97
CA VAL A 117 8.62 17.50 -21.95
C VAL A 117 7.75 17.49 -20.70
N TYR A 118 8.28 18.02 -19.61
CA TYR A 118 7.55 18.28 -18.38
C TYR A 118 7.32 19.78 -18.19
N ASP A 119 6.21 20.11 -17.59
CA ASP A 119 5.91 21.47 -17.14
C ASP A 119 6.58 21.74 -15.78
N TRP A 120 7.79 22.26 -15.81
CA TRP A 120 8.59 22.50 -14.63
C TRP A 120 8.04 23.67 -13.76
N ASP A 121 7.13 24.49 -14.29
CA ASP A 121 6.42 25.50 -13.52
C ASP A 121 5.32 24.87 -12.63
N MET A 122 4.93 23.65 -12.96
CA MET A 122 4.02 22.82 -12.17
C MET A 122 4.74 21.74 -11.36
N GLU A 123 6.02 21.93 -11.08
CA GLU A 123 6.80 21.02 -10.22
C GLU A 123 6.24 20.98 -8.81
N VAL A 124 6.05 19.79 -8.26
CA VAL A 124 5.58 19.62 -6.89
C VAL A 124 6.55 18.78 -6.07
N ASN A 125 6.59 19.05 -4.75
CA ASN A 125 7.33 18.25 -3.80
C ASN A 125 6.40 17.92 -2.62
N THR A 126 6.19 16.63 -2.36
CA THR A 126 5.28 16.19 -1.31
C THR A 126 5.72 16.62 0.09
N THR A 127 7.00 16.96 0.28
CA THR A 127 7.54 17.49 1.56
C THR A 127 7.46 19.01 1.68
N ASP A 128 6.95 19.72 0.65
CA ASP A 128 6.69 21.15 0.76
C ASP A 128 5.45 21.40 1.65
N PRO A 129 5.54 22.25 2.68
CA PRO A 129 4.40 22.60 3.51
C PRO A 129 3.19 23.12 2.72
N ASN A 130 3.41 23.81 1.61
CA ASN A 130 2.33 24.27 0.73
C ASN A 130 1.62 23.13 0.01
N PHE A 131 2.28 21.99 -0.15
CA PHE A 131 1.68 20.79 -0.72
C PHE A 131 1.01 19.94 0.36
N TYR A 132 1.73 19.49 1.39
CA TYR A 132 1.19 18.54 2.36
C TYR A 132 0.12 19.13 3.29
N LYS A 133 0.00 20.45 3.41
CA LYS A 133 -1.12 21.07 4.13
C LYS A 133 -2.50 20.61 3.63
N TRP A 134 -2.59 20.26 2.34
CA TRP A 134 -3.83 19.75 1.75
C TRP A 134 -4.11 18.31 2.16
N THR A 135 -3.09 17.48 2.29
CA THR A 135 -3.21 16.13 2.87
C THR A 135 -3.69 16.22 4.33
N GLN A 136 -3.11 17.13 5.11
CA GLN A 136 -3.55 17.39 6.48
C GLN A 136 -4.99 17.91 6.53
N TRP A 137 -5.38 18.79 5.61
CA TRP A 137 -6.75 19.30 5.53
C TRP A 137 -7.74 18.17 5.20
N ILE A 138 -7.42 17.28 4.27
CA ILE A 138 -8.23 16.10 3.95
C ILE A 138 -8.39 15.23 5.21
N PHE A 139 -7.29 14.94 5.90
CA PHE A 139 -7.32 14.16 7.14
C PHE A 139 -8.26 14.79 8.19
N VAL A 140 -8.16 16.10 8.41
CA VAL A 140 -9.05 16.82 9.35
C VAL A 140 -10.52 16.73 8.93
N LYS A 141 -10.81 16.79 7.62
CA LYS A 141 -12.17 16.59 7.10
C LYS A 141 -12.67 15.17 7.37
N MET A 142 -11.84 14.16 7.14
CA MET A 142 -12.18 12.76 7.42
C MET A 142 -12.40 12.53 8.93
N PHE A 143 -11.56 13.11 9.77
CA PHE A 143 -11.73 13.04 11.23
C PHE A 143 -13.06 13.67 11.67
N LYS A 144 -13.39 14.89 11.20
CA LYS A 144 -14.65 15.56 11.50
C LYS A 144 -15.89 14.80 10.97
N ALA A 145 -15.72 14.02 9.92
CA ALA A 145 -16.77 13.15 9.37
C ALA A 145 -16.87 11.78 10.09
N GLY A 146 -16.06 11.52 11.13
CA GLY A 146 -16.03 10.23 11.84
C GLY A 146 -15.43 9.09 11.03
N LEU A 147 -14.70 9.40 9.95
CA LEU A 147 -14.04 8.44 9.07
C LEU A 147 -12.60 8.14 9.47
N ALA A 148 -11.97 9.00 10.26
CA ALA A 148 -10.67 8.77 10.86
C ALA A 148 -10.82 8.67 12.39
N TYR A 149 -10.19 7.67 12.99
CA TYR A 149 -10.24 7.41 14.42
C TYR A 149 -8.94 6.77 14.90
N GLU A 150 -8.65 6.86 16.19
CA GLU A 150 -7.51 6.18 16.80
C GLU A 150 -7.94 4.83 17.41
N LYS A 151 -7.11 3.83 17.21
CA LYS A 151 -7.28 2.52 17.84
C LYS A 151 -5.92 1.91 18.17
N GLU A 152 -5.83 1.29 19.32
CA GLU A 152 -4.68 0.47 19.67
C GLU A 152 -4.76 -0.87 18.93
N MET A 153 -3.71 -1.19 18.18
CA MET A 153 -3.66 -2.39 17.36
C MET A 153 -2.27 -3.02 17.39
N PRO A 154 -2.19 -4.37 17.33
CA PRO A 154 -0.92 -5.05 17.13
C PRO A 154 -0.40 -4.81 15.72
N ILE A 155 0.82 -4.31 15.63
CA ILE A 155 1.57 -4.15 14.38
C ILE A 155 2.80 -5.06 14.39
N ASN A 156 3.29 -5.40 13.19
CA ASN A 156 4.61 -6.01 13.08
C ASN A 156 5.66 -4.97 13.44
N TRP A 157 6.54 -5.30 14.37
CA TRP A 157 7.56 -4.39 14.87
C TRP A 157 8.95 -4.99 14.71
N CYS A 158 9.84 -4.27 14.04
CA CYS A 158 11.25 -4.61 14.02
C CYS A 158 12.00 -3.93 15.18
N PRO A 159 12.51 -4.67 16.17
CA PRO A 159 13.19 -4.07 17.31
C PRO A 159 14.55 -3.46 16.93
N SER A 160 15.19 -3.93 15.87
CA SER A 160 16.46 -3.40 15.35
C SER A 160 16.26 -2.10 14.57
N CYS A 161 15.35 -2.09 13.59
CA CYS A 161 15.03 -0.89 12.81
C CYS A 161 14.17 0.11 13.58
N LYS A 162 13.59 -0.28 14.72
CA LYS A 162 12.69 0.52 15.57
C LYS A 162 11.52 1.12 14.78
N THR A 163 10.92 0.31 13.92
CA THR A 163 9.82 0.73 13.03
C THR A 163 8.75 -0.35 12.92
N GLY A 164 7.52 0.09 12.61
CA GLY A 164 6.45 -0.78 12.17
C GLY A 164 6.69 -1.28 10.76
N LEU A 165 6.26 -2.49 10.48
CA LEU A 165 6.39 -3.14 9.19
C LEU A 165 5.01 -3.51 8.65
N SER A 166 4.82 -3.37 7.35
CA SER A 166 3.69 -3.99 6.64
C SER A 166 3.85 -5.52 6.62
N ASN A 167 2.80 -6.23 6.25
CA ASN A 167 2.89 -7.70 6.15
C ASN A 167 3.89 -8.13 5.06
N GLU A 168 3.99 -7.37 3.98
CA GLU A 168 4.88 -7.61 2.85
C GLU A 168 6.37 -7.42 3.22
N GLU A 169 6.66 -6.62 4.24
CA GLU A 169 8.02 -6.35 4.74
C GLU A 169 8.48 -7.40 5.78
N VAL A 170 7.64 -8.39 6.08
CA VAL A 170 7.97 -9.52 6.96
C VAL A 170 8.16 -10.77 6.12
N VAL A 171 9.40 -11.24 5.99
CA VAL A 171 9.76 -12.42 5.22
C VAL A 171 10.25 -13.50 6.18
N ASN A 172 9.60 -14.66 6.20
CA ASN A 172 9.92 -15.79 7.09
C ASN A 172 9.99 -15.39 8.57
N GLY A 173 9.09 -14.49 9.02
CA GLY A 173 9.08 -14.00 10.40
C GLY A 173 10.14 -12.95 10.72
N CYS A 174 10.95 -12.55 9.75
CA CYS A 174 12.03 -11.60 9.91
C CYS A 174 11.78 -10.31 9.11
N CYS A 175 12.39 -9.23 9.55
CA CYS A 175 12.40 -7.96 8.84
C CYS A 175 13.17 -8.11 7.51
N GLU A 176 12.52 -7.82 6.39
CA GLU A 176 13.12 -7.87 5.05
C GLU A 176 14.44 -7.08 4.94
N ARG A 177 14.56 -5.99 5.72
CA ARG A 177 15.69 -5.06 5.62
C ARG A 177 16.91 -5.49 6.41
N CYS A 178 16.72 -5.99 7.64
CA CYS A 178 17.83 -6.26 8.56
C CYS A 178 17.92 -7.72 9.02
N GLY A 179 16.96 -8.57 8.62
CA GLY A 179 16.94 -9.98 9.01
C GLY A 179 16.58 -10.25 10.49
N THR A 180 16.27 -9.21 11.28
CA THR A 180 15.91 -9.38 12.69
C THR A 180 14.51 -9.96 12.81
N GLU A 181 14.29 -10.87 13.74
CA GLU A 181 12.99 -11.44 14.07
C GLU A 181 12.00 -10.34 14.43
N VAL A 182 10.81 -10.40 13.81
CA VAL A 182 9.75 -9.42 13.99
C VAL A 182 8.88 -9.79 15.18
N THR A 183 8.56 -8.82 16.01
CA THR A 183 7.66 -8.99 17.14
C THR A 183 6.32 -8.30 16.90
N LYS A 184 5.29 -8.65 17.64
CA LYS A 184 4.04 -7.89 17.68
C LYS A 184 4.11 -6.84 18.79
N LYS A 185 3.75 -5.62 18.44
CA LYS A 185 3.69 -4.50 19.39
C LYS A 185 2.37 -3.76 19.25
N ASN A 186 1.64 -3.63 20.35
CA ASN A 186 0.44 -2.80 20.37
C ASN A 186 0.84 -1.34 20.34
N LEU A 187 0.39 -0.64 19.32
CA LEU A 187 0.58 0.80 19.19
C LEU A 187 -0.75 1.46 18.84
N LYS A 188 -0.94 2.65 19.38
CA LYS A 188 -2.03 3.52 19.00
C LYS A 188 -1.83 4.01 17.58
N GLN A 189 -2.78 3.69 16.71
CA GLN A 189 -2.72 3.95 15.27
C GLN A 189 -3.92 4.78 14.82
N TRP A 190 -3.69 5.66 13.87
CA TRP A 190 -4.77 6.25 13.10
C TRP A 190 -5.34 5.24 12.11
N MET A 191 -6.64 5.08 12.17
CA MET A 191 -7.39 4.18 11.31
C MET A 191 -8.35 4.97 10.43
N LEU A 192 -8.53 4.53 9.19
CA LEU A 192 -9.56 5.05 8.29
C LEU A 192 -10.69 4.02 8.18
N LYS A 193 -11.93 4.47 8.32
CA LYS A 193 -13.13 3.64 8.26
C LYS A 193 -13.50 3.31 6.81
N ILE A 194 -12.61 2.64 6.09
CA ILE A 194 -12.76 2.33 4.67
C ILE A 194 -13.99 1.48 4.37
N THR A 195 -14.38 0.60 5.30
CA THR A 195 -15.56 -0.26 5.16
C THR A 195 -16.88 0.50 5.12
N ALA A 196 -16.91 1.77 5.56
CA ALA A 196 -18.11 2.61 5.46
C ALA A 196 -18.55 2.89 4.00
N TYR A 197 -17.64 2.68 3.05
CA TYR A 197 -17.90 2.88 1.61
C TYR A 197 -17.90 1.57 0.81
N ALA A 198 -17.76 0.41 1.45
CA ALA A 198 -17.64 -0.87 0.76
C ALA A 198 -18.82 -1.14 -0.19
N ASP A 199 -20.04 -0.98 0.30
CA ASP A 199 -21.25 -1.20 -0.50
C ASP A 199 -21.37 -0.21 -1.64
N ARG A 200 -21.15 1.08 -1.36
CA ARG A 200 -21.20 2.13 -2.38
C ARG A 200 -20.15 1.93 -3.46
N LEU A 201 -18.91 1.55 -3.09
CA LEU A 201 -17.85 1.26 -4.06
C LEU A 201 -18.25 0.10 -4.98
N LEU A 202 -18.88 -0.94 -4.42
CA LEU A 202 -19.35 -2.08 -5.20
C LEU A 202 -20.47 -1.68 -6.19
N GLU A 203 -21.46 -0.91 -5.73
CA GLU A 203 -22.58 -0.43 -6.54
C GLU A 203 -22.14 0.55 -7.64
N ASP A 204 -21.14 1.38 -7.36
CA ASP A 204 -20.62 2.37 -8.31
C ASP A 204 -19.76 1.74 -9.43
N LEU A 205 -19.31 0.48 -9.30
CA LEU A 205 -18.55 -0.21 -10.35
C LEU A 205 -19.32 -0.33 -11.67
N ASP A 206 -20.65 -0.49 -11.62
CA ASP A 206 -21.48 -0.60 -12.81
C ASP A 206 -21.55 0.70 -13.62
N LYS A 207 -21.26 1.85 -12.98
CA LYS A 207 -21.26 3.17 -13.61
C LYS A 207 -19.94 3.49 -14.34
N LEU A 208 -18.92 2.64 -14.19
CA LEU A 208 -17.59 2.88 -14.71
C LEU A 208 -17.39 2.17 -16.05
N ASP A 209 -16.78 2.86 -17.00
CA ASP A 209 -16.31 2.28 -18.26
C ASP A 209 -14.89 1.69 -18.05
N TRP A 210 -14.85 0.65 -17.20
CA TRP A 210 -13.60 -0.07 -16.87
C TRP A 210 -13.62 -1.49 -17.42
N PRO A 211 -12.45 -2.09 -17.70
CA PRO A 211 -12.37 -3.49 -18.08
C PRO A 211 -13.00 -4.41 -17.03
N GLU A 212 -13.80 -5.37 -17.48
CA GLU A 212 -14.53 -6.31 -16.60
C GLU A 212 -13.61 -7.04 -15.61
N LYS A 213 -12.39 -7.38 -16.04
CA LYS A 213 -11.38 -7.97 -15.16
C LYS A 213 -11.06 -7.08 -13.94
N VAL A 214 -11.01 -5.76 -14.14
CA VAL A 214 -10.71 -4.81 -13.07
C VAL A 214 -11.90 -4.69 -12.12
N LYS A 215 -13.12 -4.59 -12.67
CA LYS A 215 -14.37 -4.58 -11.87
C LYS A 215 -14.48 -5.84 -11.02
N LYS A 216 -14.23 -7.00 -11.62
CA LYS A 216 -14.25 -8.27 -10.90
C LYS A 216 -13.21 -8.33 -9.77
N MET A 217 -11.98 -7.89 -10.01
CA MET A 217 -10.95 -7.85 -8.96
C MET A 217 -11.37 -6.99 -7.77
N GLN A 218 -11.99 -5.84 -8.00
CA GLN A 218 -12.47 -4.97 -6.93
C GLN A 218 -13.68 -5.55 -6.19
N SER A 219 -14.62 -6.15 -6.92
CA SER A 219 -15.76 -6.84 -6.33
C SER A 219 -15.32 -8.01 -5.45
N ASP A 220 -14.41 -8.83 -5.94
CA ASP A 220 -13.86 -9.98 -5.19
C ASP A 220 -13.08 -9.51 -3.95
N TRP A 221 -12.38 -8.36 -4.03
CA TRP A 221 -11.67 -7.78 -2.90
C TRP A 221 -12.59 -7.27 -1.80
N ILE A 222 -13.70 -6.61 -2.17
CA ILE A 222 -14.72 -6.17 -1.22
C ILE A 222 -15.42 -7.38 -0.61
N GLY A 223 -15.73 -8.38 -1.42
CA GLY A 223 -16.20 -9.69 -0.98
C GLY A 223 -17.53 -9.64 -0.24
N ARG A 224 -18.53 -8.88 -0.74
CA ARG A 224 -19.87 -8.88 -0.14
C ARG A 224 -20.42 -10.31 -0.09
N SER A 225 -20.80 -10.75 1.09
CA SER A 225 -21.36 -12.08 1.32
C SER A 225 -22.60 -11.99 2.21
N TYR A 226 -23.47 -12.96 2.08
CA TYR A 226 -24.68 -13.12 2.91
C TYR A 226 -24.58 -14.42 3.68
N GLY A 227 -24.97 -14.37 4.96
CA GLY A 227 -24.87 -15.53 5.84
C GLY A 227 -25.66 -15.31 7.12
N ALA A 228 -25.44 -16.19 8.08
CA ALA A 228 -26.05 -16.15 9.40
C ALA A 228 -25.00 -16.15 10.50
N GLU A 229 -25.28 -15.44 11.59
CA GLU A 229 -24.59 -15.60 12.85
C GLU A 229 -25.22 -16.73 13.63
N VAL A 230 -24.41 -17.60 14.20
CA VAL A 230 -24.85 -18.79 14.93
C VAL A 230 -24.06 -18.88 16.25
N ASP A 231 -24.78 -19.04 17.33
CA ASP A 231 -24.23 -19.17 18.67
C ASP A 231 -24.07 -20.64 19.06
N PHE A 232 -22.85 -21.01 19.39
CA PHE A 232 -22.51 -22.33 19.93
C PHE A 232 -22.25 -22.20 21.42
N LYS A 233 -23.07 -22.80 22.27
CA LYS A 233 -22.82 -22.84 23.71
C LYS A 233 -21.61 -23.70 24.01
N VAL A 234 -20.76 -23.25 24.93
CA VAL A 234 -19.64 -24.06 25.41
C VAL A 234 -20.14 -24.95 26.53
N ASP A 235 -19.97 -26.25 26.35
CA ASP A 235 -20.46 -27.27 27.30
C ASP A 235 -19.88 -27.05 28.69
N GLY A 236 -20.74 -27.19 29.70
CA GLY A 236 -20.38 -26.99 31.11
C GLY A 236 -20.11 -25.55 31.54
N THR A 237 -20.41 -24.55 30.69
CA THR A 237 -20.18 -23.11 30.98
C THR A 237 -21.36 -22.23 30.53
N ASP A 238 -21.37 -20.98 31.00
CA ASP A 238 -22.31 -19.96 30.53
C ASP A 238 -21.82 -19.21 29.29
N LYS A 239 -20.71 -19.66 28.68
CA LYS A 239 -20.07 -18.99 27.53
C LYS A 239 -20.70 -19.49 26.22
N SER A 240 -20.62 -18.60 25.21
CA SER A 240 -21.06 -18.89 23.84
C SER A 240 -20.02 -18.39 22.85
N ILE A 241 -19.85 -19.13 21.75
CA ILE A 241 -19.00 -18.75 20.63
C ILE A 241 -19.92 -18.42 19.47
N THR A 242 -19.95 -17.13 19.07
CA THR A 242 -20.68 -16.70 17.87
C THR A 242 -19.81 -16.84 16.65
N VAL A 243 -20.32 -17.53 15.62
CA VAL A 243 -19.66 -17.69 14.32
C VAL A 243 -20.54 -17.13 13.21
N TYR A 244 -19.92 -16.56 12.19
CA TYR A 244 -20.59 -16.21 10.95
C TYR A 244 -20.36 -17.29 9.90
N THR A 245 -21.43 -17.74 9.25
CA THR A 245 -21.34 -18.70 8.15
C THR A 245 -22.18 -18.30 6.95
N THR A 246 -21.64 -18.45 5.75
CA THR A 246 -22.38 -18.33 4.49
C THR A 246 -23.12 -19.60 4.11
N ARG A 247 -22.91 -20.70 4.86
CA ARG A 247 -23.49 -22.02 4.62
C ARG A 247 -24.13 -22.59 5.89
N PRO A 248 -25.20 -21.94 6.41
CA PRO A 248 -25.90 -22.44 7.60
C PRO A 248 -26.51 -23.84 7.38
N ASP A 249 -26.79 -24.20 6.14
CA ASP A 249 -27.27 -25.54 5.74
C ASP A 249 -26.27 -26.66 6.06
N THR A 250 -24.98 -26.37 6.22
CA THR A 250 -23.95 -27.37 6.54
C THR A 250 -23.77 -27.65 8.02
N LEU A 251 -24.44 -26.88 8.91
CA LEU A 251 -24.30 -27.00 10.36
C LEU A 251 -24.64 -28.38 10.90
N HIS A 252 -25.58 -29.10 10.27
CA HIS A 252 -25.92 -30.47 10.63
C HIS A 252 -24.73 -31.43 10.57
N GLY A 253 -23.73 -31.13 9.73
CA GLY A 253 -22.51 -31.93 9.58
C GLY A 253 -21.30 -31.38 10.38
N ALA A 254 -21.48 -30.36 11.17
CA ALA A 254 -20.38 -29.77 11.97
C ALA A 254 -20.04 -30.70 13.14
N THR A 255 -18.82 -31.23 13.15
CA THR A 255 -18.33 -32.17 14.16
C THR A 255 -17.21 -31.57 15.03
N PHE A 256 -16.67 -30.40 14.68
CA PHE A 256 -15.68 -29.69 15.48
C PHE A 256 -15.79 -28.18 15.29
N MET A 257 -15.36 -27.44 16.30
CA MET A 257 -15.25 -25.98 16.33
C MET A 257 -13.78 -25.60 16.35
N VAL A 258 -13.39 -24.58 15.58
CA VAL A 258 -12.01 -24.07 15.55
C VAL A 258 -11.99 -22.61 15.98
N LEU A 259 -11.12 -22.29 16.92
CA LEU A 259 -10.80 -20.92 17.31
C LEU A 259 -9.43 -20.52 16.73
N ALA A 260 -9.31 -19.28 16.30
CA ALA A 260 -8.01 -18.73 15.96
C ALA A 260 -7.13 -18.69 17.23
N PRO A 261 -5.81 -18.91 17.12
CA PRO A 261 -4.90 -18.84 18.26
C PRO A 261 -4.93 -17.49 18.99
N GLU A 262 -5.27 -16.43 18.27
CA GLU A 262 -5.38 -15.05 18.81
C GLU A 262 -6.72 -14.78 19.52
N HIS A 263 -7.68 -15.68 19.40
CA HIS A 263 -8.99 -15.50 20.05
C HIS A 263 -8.86 -15.61 21.57
N ALA A 264 -9.44 -14.64 22.30
CA ALA A 264 -9.33 -14.60 23.76
C ALA A 264 -9.77 -15.90 24.43
N MET A 265 -10.86 -16.49 23.94
CA MET A 265 -11.40 -17.75 24.46
C MET A 265 -10.51 -18.97 24.20
N ALA A 266 -9.50 -18.90 23.31
CA ALA A 266 -8.60 -20.04 23.07
C ALA A 266 -7.85 -20.44 24.36
N ARG A 267 -7.40 -19.46 25.13
CA ARG A 267 -6.79 -19.69 26.46
C ARG A 267 -7.80 -20.05 27.54
N GLU A 268 -8.95 -19.38 27.52
CA GLU A 268 -9.99 -19.54 28.54
C GLU A 268 -10.64 -20.94 28.51
N LEU A 269 -10.69 -21.55 27.31
CA LEU A 269 -11.29 -22.87 27.11
C LEU A 269 -10.28 -24.00 27.19
N ALA A 270 -9.00 -23.72 27.41
CA ALA A 270 -7.99 -24.73 27.66
C ALA A 270 -8.21 -25.34 29.05
N THR A 271 -8.34 -26.68 29.12
CA THR A 271 -8.37 -27.39 30.42
C THR A 271 -6.97 -27.44 31.03
N GLU A 272 -6.85 -27.77 32.31
CA GLU A 272 -5.54 -27.86 32.96
C GLU A 272 -4.61 -28.87 32.26
N GLU A 273 -5.16 -29.93 31.66
CA GLU A 273 -4.40 -30.94 30.92
C GLU A 273 -3.87 -30.43 29.56
N THR A 274 -4.59 -29.52 28.91
CA THR A 274 -4.28 -29.03 27.56
C THR A 274 -3.62 -27.66 27.55
N LYS A 275 -3.60 -26.95 28.65
CA LYS A 275 -3.15 -25.56 28.79
C LYS A 275 -1.75 -25.31 28.21
N GLN A 276 -0.79 -26.17 28.57
CA GLN A 276 0.59 -26.00 28.06
C GLN A 276 0.65 -26.17 26.53
N ALA A 277 -0.03 -27.18 25.99
CA ALA A 277 -0.07 -27.42 24.56
C ALA A 277 -0.72 -26.27 23.79
N VAL A 278 -1.79 -25.67 24.35
CA VAL A 278 -2.47 -24.51 23.78
C VAL A 278 -1.56 -23.27 23.78
N GLU A 279 -0.89 -23.00 24.90
CA GLU A 279 0.05 -21.86 24.99
C GLU A 279 1.22 -22.02 24.01
N ASP A 280 1.82 -23.19 23.90
CA ASP A 280 2.90 -23.48 22.97
C ASP A 280 2.44 -23.31 21.50
N TYR A 281 1.19 -23.68 21.21
CA TYR A 281 0.62 -23.51 19.89
C TYR A 281 0.37 -22.02 19.57
N ILE A 282 -0.19 -21.25 20.51
CA ILE A 282 -0.42 -19.81 20.39
C ILE A 282 0.92 -19.10 20.15
N TYR A 283 1.95 -19.45 20.92
CA TYR A 283 3.29 -18.87 20.73
C TYR A 283 3.83 -19.13 19.33
N ARG A 284 3.84 -20.40 18.87
CA ARG A 284 4.29 -20.73 17.52
C ARG A 284 3.49 -20.03 16.43
N ALA A 285 2.18 -19.90 16.59
CA ALA A 285 1.34 -19.20 15.63
C ALA A 285 1.64 -17.68 15.62
N SER A 286 1.97 -17.08 16.75
CA SER A 286 2.27 -15.63 16.86
C SER A 286 3.57 -15.21 16.18
N THR A 287 4.51 -16.15 15.98
CA THR A 287 5.78 -15.89 15.30
C THR A 287 5.70 -16.01 13.77
N ARG A 288 4.57 -16.46 13.22
CA ARG A 288 4.36 -16.62 11.77
C ARG A 288 3.50 -15.50 11.21
N SER A 289 3.81 -15.06 9.97
CA SER A 289 2.97 -14.10 9.29
C SER A 289 1.60 -14.72 8.88
N ASN A 290 0.57 -13.89 8.76
CA ASN A 290 -0.74 -14.36 8.30
C ASN A 290 -0.67 -14.91 6.87
N ILE A 291 0.22 -14.35 6.02
CA ILE A 291 0.42 -14.80 4.64
C ILE A 291 1.00 -16.23 4.64
N ASP A 292 2.03 -16.48 5.44
CA ASP A 292 2.64 -17.82 5.56
C ASP A 292 1.64 -18.85 6.09
N ARG A 293 0.82 -18.45 7.09
CA ARG A 293 -0.23 -19.31 7.65
C ARG A 293 -1.33 -19.63 6.64
N MET A 294 -1.69 -18.68 5.78
CA MET A 294 -2.67 -18.91 4.71
C MET A 294 -2.12 -19.76 3.56
N ALA A 295 -0.83 -19.59 3.23
CA ALA A 295 -0.16 -20.33 2.17
C ALA A 295 0.13 -21.78 2.55
N ASP A 296 0.14 -22.10 3.84
CA ASP A 296 0.43 -23.45 4.35
C ASP A 296 -0.68 -24.44 3.94
N LYS A 297 -0.28 -25.49 3.26
CA LYS A 297 -1.20 -26.53 2.80
C LYS A 297 -1.61 -27.45 3.96
N GLU A 298 -0.74 -27.64 4.94
CA GLU A 298 -1.00 -28.46 6.10
C GLU A 298 -1.71 -27.63 7.18
N LYS A 299 -2.92 -28.04 7.55
CA LYS A 299 -3.67 -27.40 8.61
C LYS A 299 -3.33 -28.09 9.93
N THR A 300 -2.82 -27.27 10.86
CA THR A 300 -2.45 -27.73 12.21
C THR A 300 -3.41 -27.18 13.26
N GLY A 301 -3.47 -27.82 14.41
CA GLY A 301 -4.29 -27.40 15.51
C GLY A 301 -3.94 -28.17 16.79
N VAL A 302 -4.46 -27.69 17.91
CA VAL A 302 -4.35 -28.35 19.20
C VAL A 302 -5.72 -28.36 19.89
N PHE A 303 -6.07 -29.46 20.51
CA PHE A 303 -7.33 -29.57 21.24
C PHE A 303 -7.30 -28.78 22.54
N THR A 304 -8.36 -28.00 22.79
CA THR A 304 -8.47 -27.18 24.01
C THR A 304 -8.95 -27.97 25.25
N GLY A 305 -9.51 -29.14 25.04
CA GLY A 305 -10.17 -29.93 26.10
C GLY A 305 -11.65 -29.62 26.29
N SER A 306 -12.16 -28.55 25.63
CA SER A 306 -13.56 -28.12 25.74
C SER A 306 -14.37 -28.50 24.51
N TYR A 307 -15.68 -28.55 24.68
CA TYR A 307 -16.64 -28.86 23.61
C TYR A 307 -17.62 -27.70 23.42
N ALA A 308 -18.10 -27.55 22.19
CA ALA A 308 -19.19 -26.66 21.84
C ALA A 308 -20.40 -27.46 21.40
N ILE A 309 -21.59 -27.05 21.85
CA ILE A 309 -22.85 -27.71 21.53
C ILE A 309 -23.37 -27.17 20.21
N ASN A 310 -23.59 -28.06 19.26
CA ASN A 310 -24.20 -27.68 17.98
C ASN A 310 -25.66 -27.27 18.22
N PRO A 311 -26.09 -26.06 17.83
CA PRO A 311 -27.45 -25.58 18.11
C PRO A 311 -28.55 -26.26 17.25
N ILE A 312 -28.17 -27.06 16.25
CA ILE A 312 -29.10 -27.63 15.28
C ILE A 312 -29.45 -29.10 15.64
N ASN A 313 -28.51 -29.86 16.21
CA ASN A 313 -28.68 -31.30 16.49
C ASN A 313 -28.04 -31.73 17.81
#